data_896591cad76580c5fbdb2916d07cb0da
#
_entry.id   896591cad76580c5fbdb2916d07cb0da
#
_cell.length_a   1.000
_cell.length_b   1.000
_cell.length_c   1.000
_cell.angle_alpha   90.00
_cell.angle_beta   90.00
_cell.angle_gamma   90.00
#
_symmetry.space_group_name_H-M   'P 1'
#
loop_
_entity.id
_entity.type
_entity.pdbx_description
1 polymer ?
#
loop_
_entity_poly.entity_id
_entity_poly.type
_entity_poly.pdbx_seq_one_letter_code
_entity_poly.pdbx_strand_id
1 'polypeptide(L)'
;PMSSLLNIENLNVRFNLRYQKFHAVKDVNFKINSNEIVGLVGESGSGKSVTAMSIMRLLPEPKASFDKNSKIIFDGEEILSANKKSLRNKRGSKISMIFQEPMTSLNPFHQVGRQIQEAIFTHQSLTKEVSKQKAIELMELVEIQNAHNKFNSYPHQLSGGQRQRIIIEMALANKPKLLIADEPTTALDVTIQAQILDLMIKIKKEVDMSILFITHDLSLIKSFSDRVIVMKSGEIVEHGATKTIFNSPKHPYTKKLLSSEPDQNDKSFDESHEICLEVKNLSVSYLSESKIFSSDYFKAVDTLNFIVRKNSTVGIVGESGSGKSTVGKAVIGLLDFEGEIIFNGTNLGNLSQRERQDLKKDVQIIFQDPFGSLSPRMTVGEIIREGLDIHKPQLSDNEKLDLVKQSMESVGLDPDHLYKYPHEFSGGQRQRIAIARSIILKPKLLILDEPTSALDLSLIHI
;
A
#
# COMPACT_ATOMS: atom_id res chain seq x y z
N PRO A 1 -4.84 -36.12 -13.39
CA PRO A 1 -5.30 -35.24 -12.29
C PRO A 1 -4.13 -34.43 -11.81
N MET A 2 -4.24 -33.08 -11.88
CA MET A 2 -3.21 -32.20 -11.32
C MET A 2 -3.11 -32.49 -9.84
N SER A 3 -1.91 -32.78 -9.34
CA SER A 3 -1.69 -33.03 -7.91
C SER A 3 -1.84 -31.70 -7.14
N SER A 4 -2.64 -31.71 -6.08
CA SER A 4 -2.77 -30.57 -5.19
C SER A 4 -1.44 -30.34 -4.47
N LEU A 5 -0.80 -29.19 -4.67
CA LEU A 5 0.42 -28.80 -3.99
C LEU A 5 0.13 -28.32 -2.55
N LEU A 6 -0.92 -27.53 -2.37
CA LEU A 6 -1.41 -27.07 -1.08
C LEU A 6 -2.88 -27.40 -0.93
N ASN A 7 -3.27 -27.96 0.22
CA ASN A 7 -4.65 -28.22 0.57
C ASN A 7 -4.93 -27.70 1.98
N ILE A 8 -5.87 -26.78 2.10
CA ILE A 8 -6.33 -26.20 3.37
C ILE A 8 -7.74 -26.71 3.65
N GLU A 9 -7.94 -27.31 4.82
CA GLU A 9 -9.19 -27.89 5.24
C GLU A 9 -9.59 -27.35 6.62
N ASN A 10 -10.79 -26.83 6.72
CA ASN A 10 -11.42 -26.33 7.95
C ASN A 10 -10.50 -25.41 8.75
N LEU A 11 -9.77 -24.53 8.08
CA LEU A 11 -8.84 -23.62 8.76
C LEU A 11 -9.61 -22.61 9.59
N ASN A 12 -9.40 -22.69 10.91
CA ASN A 12 -9.93 -21.78 11.90
C ASN A 12 -8.78 -21.21 12.72
N VAL A 13 -8.69 -19.88 12.78
CA VAL A 13 -7.65 -19.17 13.53
C VAL A 13 -8.29 -18.18 14.49
N ARG A 14 -7.93 -18.29 15.77
CA ARG A 14 -8.39 -17.38 16.83
C ARG A 14 -7.21 -16.70 17.51
N PHE A 15 -7.36 -15.40 17.77
CA PHE A 15 -6.44 -14.63 18.59
C PHE A 15 -6.99 -14.44 19.98
N ASN A 16 -6.19 -14.79 21.00
CA ASN A 16 -6.50 -14.59 22.40
C ASN A 16 -6.10 -13.16 22.81
N LEU A 17 -7.03 -12.23 22.78
CA LEU A 17 -6.88 -10.86 23.27
C LEU A 17 -7.15 -10.80 24.76
N ARG A 18 -6.68 -9.74 25.44
CA ARG A 18 -6.82 -9.60 26.92
C ARG A 18 -8.24 -9.80 27.45
N TYR A 19 -9.25 -9.41 26.68
CA TYR A 19 -10.66 -9.40 27.12
C TYR A 19 -11.61 -10.20 26.24
N GLN A 20 -11.14 -10.66 25.05
CA GLN A 20 -11.98 -11.42 24.13
C GLN A 20 -11.13 -12.30 23.20
N LYS A 21 -11.78 -13.34 22.65
CA LYS A 21 -11.21 -14.13 21.56
C LYS A 21 -11.69 -13.55 20.23
N PHE A 22 -10.78 -13.21 19.34
CA PHE A 22 -11.08 -12.74 18.00
C PHE A 22 -10.93 -13.88 17.01
N HIS A 23 -11.97 -14.24 16.26
CA HIS A 23 -11.99 -15.28 15.25
C HIS A 23 -11.62 -14.68 13.91
N ALA A 24 -10.35 -14.74 13.55
CA ALA A 24 -9.77 -14.05 12.39
C ALA A 24 -9.97 -14.83 11.07
N VAL A 25 -9.94 -16.17 11.11
CA VAL A 25 -10.18 -17.05 9.96
C VAL A 25 -11.17 -18.12 10.38
N LYS A 26 -12.22 -18.33 9.57
CA LYS A 26 -13.39 -19.14 9.91
C LYS A 26 -13.66 -20.12 8.79
N ASP A 27 -13.45 -21.38 9.08
CA ASP A 27 -13.74 -22.52 8.20
C ASP A 27 -13.26 -22.34 6.74
N VAL A 28 -12.04 -21.86 6.57
CA VAL A 28 -11.46 -21.60 5.26
C VAL A 28 -11.00 -22.92 4.64
N ASN A 29 -11.49 -23.17 3.41
CA ASN A 29 -11.21 -24.38 2.63
C ASN A 29 -10.81 -24.00 1.19
N PHE A 30 -9.58 -24.33 0.76
CA PHE A 30 -9.16 -24.19 -0.64
C PHE A 30 -7.92 -25.02 -0.97
N LYS A 31 -7.65 -25.15 -2.27
CA LYS A 31 -6.48 -25.88 -2.80
C LYS A 31 -5.73 -25.01 -3.79
N ILE A 32 -4.42 -25.23 -3.86
CA ILE A 32 -3.56 -24.70 -4.91
C ILE A 32 -2.92 -25.88 -5.61
N ASN A 33 -3.04 -25.94 -6.93
CA ASN A 33 -2.43 -26.98 -7.74
C ASN A 33 -0.98 -26.59 -8.09
N SER A 34 -0.19 -27.56 -8.54
CA SER A 34 1.15 -27.28 -9.06
C SER A 34 1.07 -26.36 -10.28
N ASN A 35 2.00 -25.42 -10.36
CA ASN A 35 2.12 -24.42 -11.43
C ASN A 35 0.88 -23.53 -11.63
N GLU A 36 0.12 -23.27 -10.58
CA GLU A 36 -1.08 -22.43 -10.57
C GLU A 36 -0.80 -21.08 -9.90
N ILE A 37 -1.40 -20.00 -10.41
CA ILE A 37 -1.45 -18.70 -9.73
C ILE A 37 -2.86 -18.51 -9.17
N VAL A 38 -2.97 -18.42 -7.86
CA VAL A 38 -4.23 -18.19 -7.15
C VAL A 38 -4.20 -16.81 -6.52
N GLY A 39 -5.15 -15.96 -6.91
CA GLY A 39 -5.39 -14.67 -6.28
C GLY A 39 -6.24 -14.81 -5.02
N LEU A 40 -5.83 -14.20 -3.91
CA LEU A 40 -6.60 -14.11 -2.68
C LEU A 40 -6.93 -12.63 -2.42
N VAL A 41 -8.20 -12.27 -2.56
CA VAL A 41 -8.66 -10.87 -2.52
C VAL A 41 -9.70 -10.63 -1.42
N GLY A 42 -9.85 -9.38 -1.00
CA GLY A 42 -10.80 -8.93 0.00
C GLY A 42 -10.33 -7.66 0.69
N GLU A 43 -11.21 -7.01 1.45
CA GLU A 43 -10.88 -5.82 2.23
C GLU A 43 -9.81 -6.08 3.29
N SER A 44 -9.19 -5.01 3.81
CA SER A 44 -8.28 -5.09 4.95
C SER A 44 -8.99 -5.72 6.16
N GLY A 45 -8.28 -6.59 6.88
CA GLY A 45 -8.88 -7.32 7.99
C GLY A 45 -9.77 -8.50 7.59
N SER A 46 -9.90 -8.84 6.29
CA SER A 46 -10.70 -10.02 5.86
C SER A 46 -10.06 -11.37 6.18
N GLY A 47 -8.83 -11.42 6.71
CA GLY A 47 -8.16 -12.65 7.11
C GLY A 47 -7.10 -13.16 6.11
N LYS A 48 -6.81 -12.47 5.00
CA LYS A 48 -5.86 -12.88 3.95
C LYS A 48 -4.45 -13.16 4.48
N SER A 49 -3.85 -12.16 5.12
CA SER A 49 -2.48 -12.28 5.66
C SER A 49 -2.41 -13.29 6.80
N VAL A 50 -3.48 -13.41 7.62
CA VAL A 50 -3.56 -14.44 8.67
C VAL A 50 -3.58 -15.83 8.04
N THR A 51 -4.33 -16.04 6.96
CA THR A 51 -4.33 -17.30 6.19
C THR A 51 -2.95 -17.60 5.62
N ALA A 52 -2.29 -16.62 5.01
CA ALA A 52 -0.92 -16.75 4.48
C ALA A 52 0.10 -17.12 5.57
N MET A 53 0.09 -16.42 6.70
CA MET A 53 0.97 -16.72 7.84
C MET A 53 0.67 -18.08 8.46
N SER A 54 -0.59 -18.56 8.40
CA SER A 54 -0.96 -19.90 8.85
C SER A 54 -0.32 -21.00 8.00
N ILE A 55 -0.27 -20.82 6.67
CA ILE A 55 0.41 -21.77 5.75
C ILE A 55 1.89 -21.91 6.13
N MET A 56 2.52 -20.83 6.52
CA MET A 56 3.91 -20.81 6.99
C MET A 56 4.04 -21.16 8.48
N ARG A 57 2.92 -21.30 9.22
CA ARG A 57 2.88 -21.43 10.69
C ARG A 57 3.73 -20.37 11.39
N LEU A 58 3.59 -19.11 10.98
CA LEU A 58 4.33 -17.95 11.52
C LEU A 58 3.53 -17.19 12.58
N LEU A 59 2.27 -17.55 12.82
CA LEU A 59 1.46 -16.90 13.84
C LEU A 59 2.04 -17.15 15.26
N PRO A 60 2.06 -16.11 16.11
CA PRO A 60 2.66 -16.22 17.45
C PRO A 60 1.78 -17.06 18.40
N GLU A 61 2.20 -18.27 18.72
CA GLU A 61 1.59 -19.11 19.76
C GLU A 61 2.11 -18.69 21.15
N PRO A 62 1.30 -18.63 22.23
CA PRO A 62 -0.12 -19.03 22.31
C PRO A 62 -1.12 -17.89 22.01
N LYS A 63 -0.66 -16.71 21.55
CA LYS A 63 -1.56 -15.60 21.22
C LYS A 63 -2.52 -15.94 20.07
N ALA A 64 -2.04 -16.70 19.08
CA ALA A 64 -2.85 -17.30 18.05
C ALA A 64 -3.03 -18.79 18.31
N SER A 65 -4.20 -19.34 17.99
CA SER A 65 -4.52 -20.76 18.12
C SER A 65 -5.29 -21.26 16.90
N PHE A 66 -5.04 -22.52 16.53
CA PHE A 66 -5.75 -23.25 15.50
C PHE A 66 -6.77 -24.20 16.12
N ASP A 67 -7.92 -24.39 15.49
CA ASP A 67 -8.88 -25.39 15.92
C ASP A 67 -8.35 -26.80 15.59
N LYS A 68 -8.75 -27.79 16.39
CA LYS A 68 -8.26 -29.20 16.24
C LYS A 68 -8.55 -29.83 14.88
N ASN A 69 -9.60 -29.38 14.20
CA ASN A 69 -10.01 -29.87 12.89
C ASN A 69 -9.34 -29.15 11.74
N SER A 70 -8.57 -28.09 12.01
CA SER A 70 -7.83 -27.35 10.98
C SER A 70 -6.67 -28.17 10.46
N LYS A 71 -6.54 -28.26 9.13
CA LYS A 71 -5.44 -28.95 8.45
C LYS A 71 -4.86 -28.08 7.34
N ILE A 72 -3.56 -28.09 7.23
CA ILE A 72 -2.79 -27.49 6.14
C ILE A 72 -1.83 -28.55 5.62
N ILE A 73 -2.09 -29.07 4.43
CA ILE A 73 -1.30 -30.12 3.80
C ILE A 73 -0.53 -29.50 2.64
N PHE A 74 0.78 -29.54 2.70
CA PHE A 74 1.67 -29.04 1.66
C PHE A 74 2.57 -30.17 1.15
N ASP A 75 2.54 -30.42 -0.17
CA ASP A 75 3.32 -31.48 -0.84
C ASP A 75 3.14 -32.85 -0.14
N GLY A 76 1.90 -33.14 0.29
CA GLY A 76 1.52 -34.37 1.00
C GLY A 76 1.83 -34.41 2.51
N GLU A 77 2.47 -33.37 3.07
CA GLU A 77 2.84 -33.32 4.49
C GLU A 77 2.01 -32.28 5.24
N GLU A 78 1.54 -32.61 6.45
CA GLU A 78 0.78 -31.69 7.28
C GLU A 78 1.71 -30.65 7.97
N ILE A 79 1.33 -29.38 7.89
CA ILE A 79 2.11 -28.25 8.40
C ILE A 79 1.82 -27.97 9.88
N LEU A 80 0.54 -28.04 10.31
CA LEU A 80 0.17 -27.63 11.68
C LEU A 80 0.69 -28.56 12.75
N SER A 81 0.83 -29.86 12.44
CA SER A 81 1.40 -30.88 13.33
C SER A 81 2.92 -31.07 13.16
N ALA A 82 3.54 -30.44 12.16
CA ALA A 82 4.95 -30.59 11.85
C ALA A 82 5.84 -30.06 13.00
N ASN A 83 6.95 -30.77 13.26
CA ASN A 83 7.93 -30.33 14.24
C ASN A 83 8.77 -29.14 13.70
N LYS A 84 9.45 -28.43 14.61
CA LYS A 84 10.24 -27.22 14.28
C LYS A 84 11.31 -27.47 13.21
N LYS A 85 11.95 -28.66 13.20
CA LYS A 85 12.99 -29.02 12.23
C LYS A 85 12.41 -29.18 10.83
N SER A 86 11.27 -29.89 10.70
CA SER A 86 10.55 -30.04 9.43
C SER A 86 10.08 -28.70 8.87
N LEU A 87 9.51 -27.81 9.73
CA LEU A 87 9.10 -26.48 9.33
C LEU A 87 10.26 -25.62 8.84
N ARG A 88 11.40 -25.64 9.56
CA ARG A 88 12.61 -24.91 9.16
C ARG A 88 13.12 -25.36 7.79
N ASN A 89 13.07 -26.68 7.52
CA ASN A 89 13.50 -27.22 6.24
C ASN A 89 12.56 -26.87 5.09
N LYS A 90 11.29 -26.53 5.36
CA LYS A 90 10.32 -26.12 4.33
C LYS A 90 10.34 -24.62 4.08
N ARG A 91 10.43 -23.82 5.14
CA ARG A 91 10.44 -22.35 5.07
C ARG A 91 11.70 -21.87 4.34
N GLY A 92 11.53 -21.04 3.33
CA GLY A 92 12.61 -20.48 2.53
C GLY A 92 13.21 -21.42 1.48
N SER A 93 12.90 -22.75 1.52
CA SER A 93 13.36 -23.72 0.52
C SER A 93 12.23 -24.27 -0.36
N LYS A 94 11.12 -24.71 0.25
CA LYS A 94 9.97 -25.26 -0.47
C LYS A 94 8.79 -24.30 -0.51
N ILE A 95 8.61 -23.50 0.56
CA ILE A 95 7.62 -22.43 0.65
C ILE A 95 8.37 -21.17 1.01
N SER A 96 8.20 -20.11 0.24
CA SER A 96 8.72 -18.78 0.52
C SER A 96 7.60 -17.75 0.61
N MET A 97 7.84 -16.67 1.31
CA MET A 97 6.86 -15.60 1.49
C MET A 97 7.49 -14.23 1.31
N ILE A 98 6.80 -13.36 0.58
CA ILE A 98 7.03 -11.93 0.52
C ILE A 98 5.99 -11.28 1.41
N PHE A 99 6.44 -10.49 2.41
CA PHE A 99 5.58 -9.84 3.39
C PHE A 99 5.08 -8.49 2.90
N GLN A 100 3.96 -8.02 3.46
CA GLN A 100 3.24 -6.81 3.08
C GLN A 100 4.07 -5.52 3.15
N GLU A 101 5.08 -5.44 4.03
CA GLU A 101 5.94 -4.26 4.14
C GLU A 101 7.37 -4.55 3.64
N PRO A 102 7.61 -4.44 2.34
CA PRO A 102 8.93 -4.77 1.78
C PRO A 102 10.04 -3.85 2.31
N MET A 103 9.70 -2.61 2.68
CA MET A 103 10.68 -1.64 3.16
C MET A 103 11.27 -2.00 4.53
N THR A 104 10.53 -2.77 5.35
CA THR A 104 10.96 -3.25 6.67
C THR A 104 11.57 -4.64 6.62
N SER A 105 11.45 -5.35 5.49
CA SER A 105 11.92 -6.73 5.34
C SER A 105 13.44 -6.86 5.19
N LEU A 106 14.12 -5.81 4.69
CA LEU A 106 15.57 -5.76 4.59
C LEU A 106 16.19 -5.14 5.83
N ASN A 107 17.23 -5.78 6.38
CA ASN A 107 17.99 -5.20 7.46
C ASN A 107 18.79 -3.97 6.95
N PRO A 108 18.52 -2.74 7.46
CA PRO A 108 19.16 -1.52 6.96
C PRO A 108 20.68 -1.46 7.23
N PHE A 109 21.17 -2.23 8.20
CA PHE A 109 22.58 -2.26 8.62
C PHE A 109 23.42 -3.30 7.88
N HIS A 110 22.80 -4.14 7.04
CA HIS A 110 23.50 -5.15 6.24
C HIS A 110 23.44 -4.84 4.75
N GLN A 111 24.54 -5.11 4.06
CA GLN A 111 24.59 -5.04 2.60
C GLN A 111 23.60 -6.03 1.99
N VAL A 112 22.97 -5.65 0.86
CA VAL A 112 21.93 -6.50 0.24
C VAL A 112 22.47 -7.84 -0.25
N GLY A 113 23.66 -7.86 -0.83
CA GLY A 113 24.30 -9.11 -1.26
C GLY A 113 24.56 -10.09 -0.11
N ARG A 114 24.88 -9.59 1.09
CA ARG A 114 25.04 -10.44 2.27
C ARG A 114 23.71 -11.06 2.69
N GLN A 115 22.62 -10.32 2.61
CA GLN A 115 21.29 -10.81 2.98
C GLN A 115 20.81 -11.89 2.01
N ILE A 116 21.08 -11.72 0.69
CA ILE A 116 20.81 -12.73 -0.33
C ILE A 116 21.63 -13.99 -0.06
N GLN A 117 22.93 -13.84 0.19
CA GLN A 117 23.79 -14.98 0.55
C GLN A 117 23.27 -15.74 1.78
N GLU A 118 22.80 -15.05 2.81
CA GLU A 118 22.23 -15.68 4.00
C GLU A 118 20.99 -16.52 3.67
N ALA A 119 20.09 -16.04 2.79
CA ALA A 119 18.95 -16.81 2.32
C ALA A 119 19.38 -18.10 1.59
N ILE A 120 20.48 -18.04 0.81
CA ILE A 120 21.05 -19.20 0.13
C ILE A 120 21.70 -20.17 1.13
N PHE A 121 22.59 -19.68 2.01
CA PHE A 121 23.32 -20.49 2.95
C PHE A 121 22.45 -21.26 3.94
N THR A 122 21.32 -20.70 4.31
CA THR A 122 20.40 -21.35 5.24
C THR A 122 19.93 -22.71 4.77
N HIS A 123 19.90 -22.95 3.45
CA HIS A 123 19.35 -24.15 2.83
C HIS A 123 20.31 -24.88 1.89
N GLN A 124 21.44 -24.29 1.54
CA GLN A 124 22.42 -24.86 0.62
C GLN A 124 23.82 -24.83 1.22
N SER A 125 24.49 -25.97 1.25
CA SER A 125 25.88 -26.09 1.71
C SER A 125 26.84 -25.65 0.60
N LEU A 126 26.95 -24.33 0.36
CA LEU A 126 27.83 -23.72 -0.66
C LEU A 126 29.00 -23.02 0.00
N THR A 127 30.12 -22.85 -0.75
CA THR A 127 31.21 -21.97 -0.30
C THR A 127 30.77 -20.52 -0.41
N LYS A 128 31.50 -19.62 0.26
CA LYS A 128 31.21 -18.19 0.26
C LYS A 128 31.31 -17.59 -1.15
N GLU A 129 32.28 -18.04 -1.93
CA GLU A 129 32.52 -17.60 -3.30
C GLU A 129 31.38 -18.03 -4.23
N VAL A 130 30.99 -19.29 -4.17
CA VAL A 130 29.90 -19.85 -5.00
C VAL A 130 28.57 -19.18 -4.65
N SER A 131 28.29 -18.95 -3.37
CA SER A 131 27.06 -18.28 -2.97
C SER A 131 27.04 -16.81 -3.38
N LYS A 132 28.19 -16.11 -3.38
CA LYS A 132 28.30 -14.75 -3.87
C LYS A 132 28.00 -14.67 -5.37
N GLN A 133 28.61 -15.59 -6.16
CA GLN A 133 28.37 -15.63 -7.59
C GLN A 133 26.89 -15.90 -7.87
N LYS A 134 26.29 -16.86 -7.18
CA LYS A 134 24.86 -17.17 -7.30
C LYS A 134 23.95 -16.00 -6.92
N ALA A 135 24.31 -15.25 -5.88
CA ALA A 135 23.57 -14.06 -5.50
C ALA A 135 23.61 -12.99 -6.59
N ILE A 136 24.77 -12.79 -7.22
CA ILE A 136 24.91 -11.83 -8.32
C ILE A 136 24.07 -12.27 -9.53
N GLU A 137 24.12 -13.57 -9.91
CA GLU A 137 23.29 -14.12 -10.99
C GLU A 137 21.79 -13.94 -10.73
N LEU A 138 21.35 -14.13 -9.47
CA LEU A 138 19.97 -13.90 -9.08
C LEU A 138 19.60 -12.41 -9.14
N MET A 139 20.52 -11.49 -8.75
CA MET A 139 20.33 -10.04 -8.90
C MET A 139 20.16 -9.65 -10.38
N GLU A 140 20.90 -10.28 -11.28
CA GLU A 140 20.77 -10.08 -12.73
C GLU A 140 19.44 -10.63 -13.24
N LEU A 141 19.01 -11.80 -12.76
CA LEU A 141 17.71 -12.41 -13.09
C LEU A 141 16.52 -11.50 -12.75
N VAL A 142 16.58 -10.81 -11.62
CA VAL A 142 15.57 -9.82 -11.23
C VAL A 142 15.85 -8.42 -11.82
N GLU A 143 16.71 -8.34 -12.81
CA GLU A 143 17.00 -7.13 -13.60
C GLU A 143 17.57 -5.96 -12.75
N ILE A 144 18.39 -6.25 -11.76
CA ILE A 144 19.15 -5.24 -11.03
C ILE A 144 20.34 -4.81 -11.90
N GLN A 145 20.32 -3.59 -12.40
CA GLN A 145 21.43 -3.02 -13.16
C GLN A 145 22.69 -2.90 -12.31
N ASN A 146 23.84 -3.24 -12.88
CA ASN A 146 25.15 -3.22 -12.21
C ASN A 146 25.15 -4.08 -10.91
N ALA A 147 24.64 -5.31 -10.98
CA ALA A 147 24.50 -6.23 -9.86
C ALA A 147 25.79 -6.40 -9.04
N HIS A 148 26.94 -6.55 -9.68
CA HIS A 148 28.24 -6.63 -9.02
C HIS A 148 28.54 -5.47 -8.07
N ASN A 149 28.27 -4.24 -8.50
CA ASN A 149 28.50 -3.06 -7.67
C ASN A 149 27.45 -2.94 -6.57
N LYS A 150 26.20 -3.20 -6.91
CA LYS A 150 25.05 -3.11 -5.97
C LYS A 150 25.03 -4.24 -4.94
N PHE A 151 25.73 -5.34 -5.16
CA PHE A 151 25.91 -6.39 -4.17
C PHE A 151 26.41 -5.85 -2.80
N ASN A 152 27.30 -4.86 -2.83
CA ASN A 152 27.83 -4.23 -1.62
C ASN A 152 27.02 -3.01 -1.13
N SER A 153 25.92 -2.68 -1.79
CA SER A 153 25.06 -1.56 -1.39
C SER A 153 24.19 -1.90 -0.17
N TYR A 154 23.83 -0.86 0.57
CA TYR A 154 22.86 -0.96 1.67
C TYR A 154 21.44 -0.67 1.15
N PRO A 155 20.39 -1.16 1.84
CA PRO A 155 19.00 -0.95 1.42
C PRO A 155 18.63 0.51 1.13
N HIS A 156 19.12 1.46 1.93
CA HIS A 156 18.83 2.89 1.76
C HIS A 156 19.45 3.51 0.50
N GLN A 157 20.42 2.84 -0.12
CA GLN A 157 21.06 3.27 -1.39
C GLN A 157 20.31 2.77 -2.63
N LEU A 158 19.24 2.01 -2.45
CA LEU A 158 18.42 1.43 -3.52
C LEU A 158 17.07 2.13 -3.60
N SER A 159 16.52 2.24 -4.82
CA SER A 159 15.12 2.66 -5.02
C SER A 159 14.13 1.67 -4.42
N GLY A 160 12.87 2.08 -4.23
CA GLY A 160 11.80 1.20 -3.74
C GLY A 160 11.64 -0.05 -4.61
N GLY A 161 11.58 0.11 -5.92
CA GLY A 161 11.49 -1.01 -6.88
C GLY A 161 12.71 -1.93 -6.83
N GLN A 162 13.93 -1.39 -6.67
CA GLN A 162 15.13 -2.22 -6.53
C GLN A 162 15.12 -3.02 -5.23
N ARG A 163 14.71 -2.42 -4.11
CA ARG A 163 14.53 -3.14 -2.83
C ARG A 163 13.51 -4.27 -2.97
N GLN A 164 12.39 -4.01 -3.64
CA GLN A 164 11.38 -5.03 -3.89
C GLN A 164 11.91 -6.20 -4.72
N ARG A 165 12.67 -5.90 -5.79
CA ARG A 165 13.33 -6.93 -6.61
C ARG A 165 14.29 -7.79 -5.78
N ILE A 166 15.07 -7.20 -4.86
CA ILE A 166 15.95 -7.92 -3.92
C ILE A 166 15.14 -8.84 -2.99
N ILE A 167 14.01 -8.40 -2.48
CA ILE A 167 13.16 -9.22 -1.60
C ILE A 167 12.56 -10.41 -2.37
N ILE A 168 12.11 -10.17 -3.61
CA ILE A 168 11.64 -11.24 -4.50
C ILE A 168 12.76 -12.24 -4.76
N GLU A 169 13.95 -11.76 -5.06
CA GLU A 169 15.14 -12.59 -5.26
C GLU A 169 15.44 -13.47 -4.04
N MET A 170 15.47 -12.88 -2.84
CA MET A 170 15.68 -13.63 -1.60
C MET A 170 14.61 -14.72 -1.41
N ALA A 171 13.35 -14.44 -1.73
CA ALA A 171 12.26 -15.39 -1.66
C ALA A 171 12.44 -16.55 -2.69
N LEU A 172 13.06 -16.26 -3.83
CA LEU A 172 13.27 -17.21 -4.94
C LEU A 172 14.62 -17.93 -4.90
N ALA A 173 15.54 -17.51 -4.05
CA ALA A 173 16.93 -17.97 -3.99
C ALA A 173 17.09 -19.50 -3.93
N ASN A 174 16.13 -20.20 -3.34
CA ASN A 174 16.11 -21.65 -3.19
C ASN A 174 15.08 -22.36 -4.10
N LYS A 175 14.53 -21.68 -5.10
CA LYS A 175 13.55 -22.21 -6.06
C LYS A 175 12.36 -22.89 -5.36
N PRO A 176 11.54 -22.15 -4.60
CA PRO A 176 10.43 -22.73 -3.85
C PRO A 176 9.37 -23.32 -4.79
N LYS A 177 8.64 -24.33 -4.31
CA LYS A 177 7.47 -24.88 -5.02
C LYS A 177 6.24 -23.95 -4.90
N LEU A 178 6.15 -23.21 -3.78
CA LEU A 178 5.08 -22.25 -3.51
C LEU A 178 5.68 -20.93 -3.05
N LEU A 179 5.33 -19.84 -3.75
CA LEU A 179 5.58 -18.47 -3.33
C LEU A 179 4.26 -17.86 -2.82
N ILE A 180 4.26 -17.39 -1.59
CA ILE A 180 3.18 -16.59 -1.02
C ILE A 180 3.61 -15.13 -1.13
N ALA A 181 2.88 -14.32 -1.88
CA ALA A 181 3.16 -12.90 -2.08
C ALA A 181 2.03 -12.09 -1.44
N ASP A 182 2.28 -11.55 -0.25
CA ASP A 182 1.31 -10.75 0.51
C ASP A 182 1.50 -9.27 0.19
N GLU A 183 0.65 -8.75 -0.69
CA GLU A 183 0.70 -7.38 -1.21
C GLU A 183 2.10 -6.95 -1.71
N PRO A 184 2.74 -7.72 -2.59
CA PRO A 184 4.15 -7.53 -2.94
C PRO A 184 4.43 -6.25 -3.73
N THR A 185 3.40 -5.55 -4.20
CA THR A 185 3.51 -4.33 -5.01
C THR A 185 2.98 -3.09 -4.31
N THR A 186 2.55 -3.19 -3.05
CA THR A 186 2.08 -2.06 -2.26
C THR A 186 3.17 -0.99 -2.13
N ALA A 187 2.80 0.27 -2.27
CA ALA A 187 3.69 1.45 -2.27
C ALA A 187 4.68 1.54 -3.46
N LEU A 188 4.43 0.81 -4.56
CA LEU A 188 5.14 0.96 -5.82
C LEU A 188 4.26 1.70 -6.84
N ASP A 189 4.89 2.45 -7.75
CA ASP A 189 4.18 3.04 -8.87
C ASP A 189 3.71 1.97 -9.88
N VAL A 190 2.70 2.31 -10.68
CA VAL A 190 2.04 1.38 -11.62
C VAL A 190 3.02 0.74 -12.61
N THR A 191 4.03 1.50 -13.06
CA THR A 191 5.05 1.01 -14.00
C THR A 191 5.90 -0.08 -13.35
N ILE A 192 6.37 0.15 -12.12
CA ILE A 192 7.15 -0.82 -11.36
C ILE A 192 6.29 -2.03 -10.97
N GLN A 193 5.02 -1.83 -10.62
CA GLN A 193 4.10 -2.95 -10.37
C GLN A 193 4.00 -3.89 -11.57
N ALA A 194 3.77 -3.35 -12.76
CA ALA A 194 3.70 -4.15 -13.99
C ALA A 194 4.98 -4.94 -14.24
N GLN A 195 6.15 -4.29 -14.10
CA GLN A 195 7.44 -4.94 -14.26
C GLN A 195 7.67 -6.08 -13.24
N ILE A 196 7.26 -5.89 -11.99
CA ILE A 196 7.35 -6.92 -10.94
C ILE A 196 6.47 -8.12 -11.26
N LEU A 197 5.25 -7.90 -11.73
CA LEU A 197 4.33 -8.99 -12.12
C LEU A 197 4.86 -9.78 -13.32
N ASP A 198 5.35 -9.09 -14.35
CA ASP A 198 5.97 -9.72 -15.52
C ASP A 198 7.19 -10.55 -15.11
N LEU A 199 8.02 -10.03 -14.21
CA LEU A 199 9.16 -10.75 -13.64
C LEU A 199 8.70 -12.02 -12.91
N MET A 200 7.66 -11.94 -12.06
CA MET A 200 7.12 -13.10 -11.33
C MET A 200 6.56 -14.17 -12.29
N ILE A 201 5.88 -13.76 -13.38
CA ILE A 201 5.38 -14.69 -14.42
C ILE A 201 6.56 -15.38 -15.12
N LYS A 202 7.58 -14.62 -15.50
CA LYS A 202 8.79 -15.15 -16.16
C LYS A 202 9.47 -16.20 -15.28
N ILE A 203 9.76 -15.85 -14.02
CA ILE A 203 10.42 -16.75 -13.09
C ILE A 203 9.55 -17.97 -12.77
N LYS A 204 8.23 -17.80 -12.59
CA LYS A 204 7.30 -18.93 -12.38
C LYS A 204 7.45 -19.99 -13.48
N LYS A 205 7.58 -19.56 -14.74
CA LYS A 205 7.75 -20.49 -15.88
C LYS A 205 9.10 -21.21 -15.86
N GLU A 206 10.16 -20.53 -15.39
CA GLU A 206 11.52 -21.10 -15.36
C GLU A 206 11.72 -22.11 -14.22
N VAL A 207 11.04 -21.92 -13.07
CA VAL A 207 11.27 -22.74 -11.86
C VAL A 207 10.10 -23.64 -11.49
N ASP A 208 9.06 -23.73 -12.34
CA ASP A 208 7.85 -24.54 -12.12
C ASP A 208 7.20 -24.34 -10.74
N MET A 209 6.94 -23.07 -10.42
CA MET A 209 6.47 -22.62 -9.12
C MET A 209 4.97 -22.26 -9.15
N SER A 210 4.26 -22.50 -8.05
CA SER A 210 2.91 -21.98 -7.82
C SER A 210 2.97 -20.69 -7.01
N ILE A 211 1.99 -19.81 -7.20
CA ILE A 211 1.93 -18.51 -6.51
C ILE A 211 0.57 -18.35 -5.83
N LEU A 212 0.58 -18.03 -4.53
CA LEU A 212 -0.55 -17.44 -3.82
C LEU A 212 -0.33 -15.94 -3.75
N PHE A 213 -1.07 -15.20 -4.57
CA PHE A 213 -0.94 -13.75 -4.68
C PHE A 213 -2.04 -13.05 -3.92
N ILE A 214 -1.70 -12.32 -2.89
CA ILE A 214 -2.63 -11.61 -2.02
C ILE A 214 -2.57 -10.13 -2.37
N THR A 215 -3.71 -9.55 -2.67
CA THR A 215 -3.83 -8.11 -2.95
C THR A 215 -5.27 -7.64 -2.71
N HIS A 216 -5.42 -6.35 -2.55
CA HIS A 216 -6.72 -5.66 -2.62
C HIS A 216 -6.99 -5.10 -4.03
N ASP A 217 -6.01 -5.10 -4.93
CA ASP A 217 -6.15 -4.62 -6.31
C ASP A 217 -6.65 -5.74 -7.23
N LEU A 218 -7.91 -5.61 -7.64
CA LEU A 218 -8.58 -6.57 -8.50
C LEU A 218 -8.09 -6.53 -9.94
N SER A 219 -7.64 -5.38 -10.42
CA SER A 219 -7.15 -5.23 -11.79
C SER A 219 -5.88 -6.06 -12.02
N LEU A 220 -4.99 -6.11 -11.02
CA LEU A 220 -3.82 -6.98 -11.03
C LEU A 220 -4.23 -8.45 -11.10
N ILE A 221 -5.17 -8.87 -10.24
CA ILE A 221 -5.64 -10.26 -10.19
C ILE A 221 -6.26 -10.69 -11.52
N LYS A 222 -7.05 -9.83 -12.15
CA LYS A 222 -7.69 -10.09 -13.44
C LYS A 222 -6.69 -10.46 -14.54
N SER A 223 -5.56 -9.79 -14.56
CA SER A 223 -4.52 -9.98 -15.60
C SER A 223 -3.53 -11.10 -15.29
N PHE A 224 -3.37 -11.46 -14.00
CA PHE A 224 -2.24 -12.24 -13.52
C PHE A 224 -2.62 -13.65 -13.02
N SER A 225 -3.82 -13.84 -12.45
CA SER A 225 -4.20 -15.10 -11.78
C SER A 225 -5.01 -16.06 -12.67
N ASP A 226 -4.85 -17.35 -12.42
CA ASP A 226 -5.65 -18.42 -13.02
C ASP A 226 -7.01 -18.56 -12.31
N ARG A 227 -6.99 -18.48 -10.98
CA ARG A 227 -8.16 -18.56 -10.09
C ARG A 227 -8.14 -17.48 -9.04
N VAL A 228 -9.33 -17.13 -8.55
CA VAL A 228 -9.53 -16.13 -7.50
C VAL A 228 -10.32 -16.72 -6.33
N ILE A 229 -9.92 -16.34 -5.14
CA ILE A 229 -10.61 -16.62 -3.87
C ILE A 229 -10.94 -15.27 -3.25
N VAL A 230 -12.21 -15.02 -2.97
CA VAL A 230 -12.70 -13.78 -2.34
C VAL A 230 -12.97 -14.04 -0.87
N MET A 231 -12.29 -13.31 0.01
CA MET A 231 -12.48 -13.39 1.46
C MET A 231 -13.20 -12.17 2.02
N LYS A 232 -14.10 -12.40 2.97
CA LYS A 232 -14.77 -11.36 3.75
C LYS A 232 -14.90 -11.81 5.20
N SER A 233 -14.51 -10.96 6.15
CA SER A 233 -14.69 -11.20 7.60
C SER A 233 -14.23 -12.59 8.10
N GLY A 234 -13.12 -13.08 7.53
CA GLY A 234 -12.51 -14.35 7.88
C GLY A 234 -13.01 -15.57 7.10
N GLU A 235 -13.96 -15.40 6.19
CA GLU A 235 -14.61 -16.49 5.43
C GLU A 235 -14.34 -16.35 3.93
N ILE A 236 -14.30 -17.48 3.20
CA ILE A 236 -14.34 -17.48 1.75
C ILE A 236 -15.80 -17.33 1.31
N VAL A 237 -16.11 -16.24 0.61
CA VAL A 237 -17.47 -15.96 0.15
C VAL A 237 -17.71 -16.39 -1.29
N GLU A 238 -16.65 -16.40 -2.11
CA GLU A 238 -16.71 -16.86 -3.50
C GLU A 238 -15.33 -17.30 -3.98
N HIS A 239 -15.26 -18.28 -4.87
CA HIS A 239 -14.02 -18.69 -5.53
C HIS A 239 -14.30 -19.30 -6.90
N GLY A 240 -13.34 -19.26 -7.81
CA GLY A 240 -13.47 -19.84 -9.15
C GLY A 240 -12.39 -19.38 -10.10
N ALA A 241 -12.52 -19.78 -11.37
CA ALA A 241 -11.66 -19.26 -12.44
C ALA A 241 -11.77 -17.74 -12.53
N THR A 242 -10.66 -17.06 -12.72
CA THR A 242 -10.60 -15.58 -12.76
C THR A 242 -11.61 -15.01 -13.73
N LYS A 243 -11.68 -15.51 -14.95
CA LYS A 243 -12.67 -15.06 -15.94
C LYS A 243 -14.12 -15.18 -15.45
N THR A 244 -14.45 -16.25 -14.72
CA THR A 244 -15.81 -16.48 -14.20
C THR A 244 -16.16 -15.47 -13.09
N ILE A 245 -15.26 -15.26 -12.14
CA ILE A 245 -15.47 -14.35 -11.03
C ILE A 245 -15.64 -12.90 -11.52
N PHE A 246 -14.84 -12.47 -12.51
CA PHE A 246 -14.90 -11.10 -13.03
C PHE A 246 -16.10 -10.86 -13.97
N ASN A 247 -16.50 -11.85 -14.76
CA ASN A 247 -17.58 -11.67 -15.73
C ASN A 247 -18.97 -11.98 -15.18
N SER A 248 -19.06 -12.87 -14.18
CA SER A 248 -20.33 -13.37 -13.64
C SER A 248 -20.23 -13.65 -12.14
N PRO A 249 -19.94 -12.61 -11.32
CA PRO A 249 -19.88 -12.76 -9.87
C PRO A 249 -21.26 -13.12 -9.31
N LYS A 250 -21.31 -14.06 -8.38
CA LYS A 250 -22.56 -14.53 -7.76
C LYS A 250 -22.81 -13.86 -6.42
N HIS A 251 -21.78 -13.79 -5.58
CA HIS A 251 -21.92 -13.26 -4.24
C HIS A 251 -22.10 -11.73 -4.23
N PRO A 252 -23.03 -11.16 -3.43
CA PRO A 252 -23.26 -9.70 -3.37
C PRO A 252 -22.01 -8.89 -3.05
N TYR A 253 -21.18 -9.41 -2.14
CA TYR A 253 -19.92 -8.77 -1.77
C TYR A 253 -18.91 -8.72 -2.96
N THR A 254 -18.78 -9.81 -3.72
CA THR A 254 -17.91 -9.84 -4.91
C THR A 254 -18.40 -8.83 -5.95
N LYS A 255 -19.72 -8.74 -6.16
CA LYS A 255 -20.33 -7.73 -7.04
C LYS A 255 -19.98 -6.32 -6.57
N LYS A 256 -20.17 -6.03 -5.28
CA LYS A 256 -19.81 -4.74 -4.69
C LYS A 256 -18.32 -4.44 -4.87
N LEU A 257 -17.45 -5.42 -4.60
CA LEU A 257 -16.00 -5.25 -4.70
C LEU A 257 -15.58 -4.94 -6.15
N LEU A 258 -16.17 -5.60 -7.14
CA LEU A 258 -15.90 -5.36 -8.56
C LEU A 258 -16.51 -4.04 -9.08
N SER A 259 -17.65 -3.61 -8.55
CA SER A 259 -18.27 -2.33 -8.89
C SER A 259 -17.63 -1.13 -8.17
N SER A 260 -16.70 -1.37 -7.28
CA SER A 260 -15.97 -0.32 -6.55
C SER A 260 -14.84 0.32 -7.36
N GLU A 261 -14.58 -0.15 -8.60
CA GLU A 261 -13.81 0.64 -9.56
C GLU A 261 -14.64 1.89 -9.91
N PRO A 262 -14.05 3.11 -9.84
CA PRO A 262 -14.76 4.33 -10.17
C PRO A 262 -15.37 4.22 -11.57
N ASP A 263 -16.68 4.40 -11.68
CA ASP A 263 -17.32 4.54 -12.98
C ASP A 263 -16.60 5.63 -13.76
N GLN A 264 -16.18 5.31 -14.96
CA GLN A 264 -15.77 6.31 -15.94
C GLN A 264 -17.02 7.09 -16.32
N ASN A 265 -17.47 7.97 -15.43
CA ASN A 265 -18.45 8.97 -15.78
C ASN A 265 -17.76 9.88 -16.80
N ASP A 266 -18.22 9.81 -18.05
CA ASP A 266 -17.96 10.78 -19.11
C ASP A 266 -18.51 12.16 -18.67
N LYS A 267 -17.90 12.75 -17.63
CA LYS A 267 -18.06 14.17 -17.37
C LYS A 267 -17.26 14.86 -18.44
N SER A 268 -17.95 15.30 -19.49
CA SER A 268 -17.35 16.19 -20.48
C SER A 268 -16.66 17.33 -19.74
N PHE A 269 -15.36 17.48 -19.99
CA PHE A 269 -14.57 18.60 -19.46
C PHE A 269 -15.19 19.88 -20.03
N ASP A 270 -15.77 20.70 -19.17
CA ASP A 270 -16.41 21.96 -19.58
C ASP A 270 -15.38 23.10 -19.46
N GLU A 271 -14.88 23.53 -20.62
CA GLU A 271 -13.93 24.63 -20.72
C GLU A 271 -14.53 26.00 -20.37
N SER A 272 -15.85 26.11 -20.22
CA SER A 272 -16.52 27.36 -19.87
C SER A 272 -16.40 27.75 -18.41
N HIS A 273 -16.03 26.82 -17.51
CA HIS A 273 -15.86 27.12 -16.09
C HIS A 273 -14.68 28.06 -15.84
N GLU A 274 -14.86 28.97 -14.90
CA GLU A 274 -13.81 29.88 -14.45
C GLU A 274 -12.57 29.12 -13.91
N ILE A 275 -11.40 29.72 -14.15
CA ILE A 275 -10.13 29.18 -13.63
C ILE A 275 -10.07 29.40 -12.12
N CYS A 276 -9.90 28.32 -11.36
CA CYS A 276 -9.68 28.33 -9.93
C CYS A 276 -8.19 28.45 -9.58
N LEU A 277 -7.35 27.67 -10.27
CA LEU A 277 -5.89 27.69 -10.08
C LEU A 277 -5.21 27.77 -11.45
N GLU A 278 -4.25 28.66 -11.58
CA GLU A 278 -3.36 28.76 -12.73
C GLU A 278 -1.90 28.72 -12.26
N VAL A 279 -1.13 27.80 -12.80
CA VAL A 279 0.28 27.64 -12.50
C VAL A 279 1.09 27.94 -13.77
N LYS A 280 2.05 28.88 -13.67
CA LYS A 280 2.88 29.31 -14.78
C LYS A 280 4.36 29.21 -14.44
N ASN A 281 5.09 28.48 -15.28
CA ASN A 281 6.56 28.31 -15.21
C ASN A 281 7.05 27.91 -13.80
N LEU A 282 6.25 27.06 -13.11
CA LEU A 282 6.59 26.61 -11.77
C LEU A 282 7.85 25.78 -11.77
N SER A 283 8.85 26.23 -11.01
CA SER A 283 10.07 25.48 -10.72
C SER A 283 10.30 25.39 -9.22
N VAL A 284 10.69 24.22 -8.73
CA VAL A 284 11.01 23.98 -7.33
C VAL A 284 12.33 23.23 -7.23
N SER A 285 13.25 23.77 -6.43
CA SER A 285 14.59 23.20 -6.23
C SER A 285 14.84 22.88 -4.76
N TYR A 286 15.47 21.75 -4.49
CA TYR A 286 15.93 21.36 -3.16
C TYR A 286 17.46 21.45 -3.09
N LEU A 287 17.95 21.85 -1.92
CA LEU A 287 19.39 21.81 -1.64
C LEU A 287 19.82 20.35 -1.49
N SER A 288 20.66 19.83 -2.38
CA SER A 288 21.07 18.41 -2.38
C SER A 288 22.28 18.15 -1.49
N GLU A 289 23.30 19.01 -1.53
CA GLU A 289 24.49 18.97 -0.66
C GLU A 289 25.03 20.38 -0.44
N SER A 290 25.34 20.73 0.82
CA SER A 290 26.11 21.93 1.10
C SER A 290 27.60 21.58 1.23
N LYS A 291 28.38 21.84 0.18
CA LYS A 291 29.84 21.87 0.26
C LYS A 291 30.30 23.26 0.69
N ILE A 292 31.45 23.35 1.37
CA ILE A 292 31.97 24.60 1.96
C ILE A 292 32.06 25.76 0.95
N PHE A 293 32.07 25.49 -0.38
CA PHE A 293 32.19 26.48 -1.43
C PHE A 293 31.18 26.32 -2.61
N SER A 294 30.24 25.37 -2.58
CA SER A 294 29.20 25.23 -3.60
C SER A 294 27.96 24.56 -3.04
N SER A 295 26.82 25.11 -3.41
CA SER A 295 25.50 24.52 -3.09
C SER A 295 24.96 23.89 -4.37
N ASP A 296 24.84 22.56 -4.39
CA ASP A 296 24.21 21.86 -5.51
C ASP A 296 22.70 21.78 -5.26
N TYR A 297 21.92 22.27 -6.21
CA TYR A 297 20.46 22.24 -6.16
C TYR A 297 19.93 21.14 -7.06
N PHE A 298 19.03 20.31 -6.52
CA PHE A 298 18.26 19.36 -7.29
C PHE A 298 16.91 19.99 -7.68
N LYS A 299 16.67 20.16 -8.97
CA LYS A 299 15.43 20.70 -9.51
C LYS A 299 14.38 19.60 -9.56
N ALA A 300 13.46 19.60 -8.62
CA ALA A 300 12.41 18.59 -8.50
C ALA A 300 11.22 18.85 -9.43
N VAL A 301 10.94 20.11 -9.74
CA VAL A 301 9.94 20.57 -10.72
C VAL A 301 10.61 21.59 -11.61
N ASP A 302 10.42 21.45 -12.93
CA ASP A 302 11.03 22.34 -13.93
C ASP A 302 9.99 22.86 -14.91
N THR A 303 9.71 24.14 -14.82
CA THR A 303 8.90 24.91 -15.79
C THR A 303 7.51 24.31 -16.06
N LEU A 304 6.82 23.89 -15.00
CA LEU A 304 5.50 23.27 -15.09
C LEU A 304 4.41 24.32 -15.30
N ASN A 305 3.48 24.04 -16.24
CA ASN A 305 2.32 24.89 -16.52
C ASN A 305 1.05 24.03 -16.52
N PHE A 306 0.01 24.44 -15.78
CA PHE A 306 -1.33 23.82 -15.84
C PHE A 306 -2.39 24.75 -15.24
N ILE A 307 -3.65 24.42 -15.50
CA ILE A 307 -4.82 25.09 -14.93
C ILE A 307 -5.76 24.09 -14.28
N VAL A 308 -6.45 24.54 -13.23
CA VAL A 308 -7.59 23.83 -12.63
C VAL A 308 -8.81 24.76 -12.67
N ARG A 309 -9.90 24.28 -13.24
CA ARG A 309 -11.15 25.05 -13.30
C ARG A 309 -12.04 24.74 -12.11
N LYS A 310 -12.98 25.63 -11.78
CA LYS A 310 -13.99 25.39 -10.75
C LYS A 310 -14.81 24.16 -11.11
N ASN A 311 -15.17 23.36 -10.10
CA ASN A 311 -15.94 22.11 -10.26
C ASN A 311 -15.28 21.07 -11.18
N SER A 312 -13.97 21.17 -11.41
CA SER A 312 -13.23 20.19 -12.19
C SER A 312 -12.19 19.45 -11.32
N THR A 313 -11.79 18.28 -11.78
CA THR A 313 -10.71 17.50 -11.18
C THR A 313 -9.60 17.36 -12.20
N VAL A 314 -8.37 17.73 -11.82
CA VAL A 314 -7.16 17.55 -12.62
C VAL A 314 -6.28 16.51 -11.96
N GLY A 315 -5.95 15.44 -12.69
CA GLY A 315 -5.03 14.40 -12.25
C GLY A 315 -3.59 14.69 -12.68
N ILE A 316 -2.65 14.71 -11.73
CA ILE A 316 -1.21 14.75 -12.00
C ILE A 316 -0.66 13.34 -11.83
N VAL A 317 -0.19 12.74 -12.91
CA VAL A 317 0.33 11.38 -12.94
C VAL A 317 1.82 11.36 -13.31
N GLY A 318 2.51 10.33 -12.87
CA GLY A 318 3.95 10.14 -13.14
C GLY A 318 4.57 9.14 -12.18
N GLU A 319 5.79 8.74 -12.45
CA GLU A 319 6.56 7.81 -11.61
C GLU A 319 6.86 8.37 -10.22
N SER A 320 7.24 7.49 -9.28
CA SER A 320 7.70 7.93 -7.97
C SER A 320 8.95 8.83 -8.11
N GLY A 321 8.95 9.95 -7.38
CA GLY A 321 10.03 10.95 -7.48
C GLY A 321 9.93 11.92 -8.67
N SER A 322 8.85 11.89 -9.48
CA SER A 322 8.65 12.83 -10.61
C SER A 322 8.24 14.25 -10.19
N GLY A 323 8.14 14.55 -8.89
CA GLY A 323 7.82 15.89 -8.39
C GLY A 323 6.33 16.15 -8.08
N LYS A 324 5.43 15.16 -8.20
CA LYS A 324 3.98 15.32 -7.95
C LYS A 324 3.66 15.97 -6.59
N SER A 325 4.14 15.36 -5.51
CA SER A 325 3.95 15.87 -4.14
C SER A 325 4.61 17.23 -3.94
N THR A 326 5.71 17.52 -4.64
CA THR A 326 6.40 18.82 -4.62
C THR A 326 5.50 19.91 -5.20
N VAL A 327 4.81 19.65 -6.31
CA VAL A 327 3.82 20.57 -6.91
C VAL A 327 2.72 20.89 -5.90
N GLY A 328 2.10 19.88 -5.29
CA GLY A 328 1.05 20.08 -4.28
C GLY A 328 1.52 20.93 -3.11
N LYS A 329 2.71 20.68 -2.57
CA LYS A 329 3.31 21.44 -1.46
C LYS A 329 3.64 22.88 -1.86
N ALA A 330 4.08 23.13 -3.09
CA ALA A 330 4.33 24.48 -3.59
C ALA A 330 3.03 25.27 -3.71
N VAL A 331 1.96 24.69 -4.23
CA VAL A 331 0.66 25.32 -4.40
C VAL A 331 0.06 25.78 -3.05
N ILE A 332 0.26 25.03 -1.97
CA ILE A 332 -0.19 25.45 -0.63
C ILE A 332 0.81 26.33 0.11
N GLY A 333 1.93 26.68 -0.52
CA GLY A 333 2.94 27.56 0.06
C GLY A 333 3.80 26.94 1.15
N LEU A 334 3.99 25.60 1.14
CA LEU A 334 4.92 24.89 2.02
C LEU A 334 6.35 24.83 1.49
N LEU A 335 6.57 25.13 0.22
CA LEU A 335 7.87 25.17 -0.43
C LEU A 335 8.04 26.48 -1.17
N ASP A 336 9.25 27.00 -1.17
CA ASP A 336 9.65 28.11 -2.03
C ASP A 336 9.67 27.64 -3.49
N PHE A 337 9.26 28.54 -4.40
CA PHE A 337 9.14 28.25 -5.81
C PHE A 337 9.52 29.46 -6.68
N GLU A 338 9.90 29.19 -7.90
CA GLU A 338 10.03 30.16 -8.99
C GLU A 338 8.82 30.04 -9.91
N GLY A 339 8.43 31.13 -10.58
CA GLY A 339 7.24 31.19 -11.43
C GLY A 339 6.04 31.81 -10.73
N GLU A 340 4.84 31.51 -11.21
CA GLU A 340 3.60 32.10 -10.69
C GLU A 340 2.58 31.03 -10.34
N ILE A 341 1.96 31.18 -9.17
CA ILE A 341 0.80 30.38 -8.74
C ILE A 341 -0.34 31.37 -8.47
N ILE A 342 -1.38 31.34 -9.29
CA ILE A 342 -2.51 32.26 -9.24
C ILE A 342 -3.75 31.47 -8.80
N PHE A 343 -4.30 31.80 -7.65
CA PHE A 343 -5.51 31.18 -7.09
C PHE A 343 -6.66 32.21 -7.08
N ASN A 344 -7.77 31.91 -7.77
CA ASN A 344 -8.91 32.81 -7.94
C ASN A 344 -8.48 34.23 -8.33
N GLY A 345 -7.53 34.39 -9.24
CA GLY A 345 -7.00 35.66 -9.72
C GLY A 345 -5.95 36.32 -8.82
N THR A 346 -5.60 35.71 -7.68
CA THR A 346 -4.61 36.26 -6.75
C THR A 346 -3.30 35.49 -6.86
N ASN A 347 -2.17 36.18 -7.15
CA ASN A 347 -0.86 35.56 -7.21
C ASN A 347 -0.32 35.32 -5.79
N LEU A 348 -0.06 34.03 -5.46
CA LEU A 348 0.38 33.60 -4.13
C LEU A 348 1.79 34.10 -3.79
N GLY A 349 2.63 34.36 -4.78
CA GLY A 349 3.97 34.89 -4.60
C GLY A 349 3.98 36.29 -3.98
N ASN A 350 2.93 37.08 -4.24
CA ASN A 350 2.83 38.50 -3.82
C ASN A 350 2.14 38.69 -2.46
N LEU A 351 1.64 37.61 -1.83
CA LEU A 351 0.89 37.67 -0.59
C LEU A 351 1.81 37.84 0.63
N SER A 352 1.38 38.73 1.54
CA SER A 352 1.93 38.82 2.89
C SER A 352 1.69 37.53 3.69
N GLN A 353 2.44 37.32 4.77
CA GLN A 353 2.28 36.15 5.63
C GLN A 353 0.86 36.00 6.18
N ARG A 354 0.20 37.11 6.52
CA ARG A 354 -1.17 37.12 7.02
C ARG A 354 -2.18 36.72 5.96
N GLU A 355 -2.06 37.24 4.74
CA GLU A 355 -2.94 36.88 3.61
C GLU A 355 -2.76 35.43 3.21
N ARG A 356 -1.53 34.90 3.24
CA ARG A 356 -1.28 33.46 3.02
C ARG A 356 -1.95 32.58 4.08
N GLN A 357 -2.01 33.06 5.34
CA GLN A 357 -2.66 32.33 6.42
C GLN A 357 -4.18 32.32 6.25
N ASP A 358 -4.76 33.43 5.82
CA ASP A 358 -6.20 33.52 5.52
C ASP A 358 -6.60 32.66 4.33
N LEU A 359 -5.71 32.46 3.36
CA LEU A 359 -5.93 31.63 2.18
C LEU A 359 -6.00 30.13 2.51
N LYS A 360 -5.34 29.69 3.57
CA LYS A 360 -5.28 28.26 3.96
C LYS A 360 -6.65 27.63 4.21
N LYS A 361 -7.67 28.41 4.57
CA LYS A 361 -9.05 27.93 4.70
C LYS A 361 -9.66 27.52 3.35
N ASP A 362 -9.25 28.22 2.27
CA ASP A 362 -9.78 28.02 0.92
C ASP A 362 -8.98 26.97 0.12
N VAL A 363 -7.72 26.72 0.51
CA VAL A 363 -6.83 25.71 -0.12
C VAL A 363 -6.36 24.73 0.92
N GLN A 364 -6.78 23.47 0.78
CA GLN A 364 -6.45 22.39 1.71
C GLN A 364 -5.71 21.27 1.00
N ILE A 365 -4.94 20.49 1.76
CA ILE A 365 -4.22 19.31 1.26
C ILE A 365 -4.47 18.11 2.15
N ILE A 366 -4.62 16.95 1.51
CA ILE A 366 -4.59 15.64 2.16
C ILE A 366 -3.27 14.98 1.75
N PHE A 367 -2.41 14.73 2.73
CA PHE A 367 -1.09 14.14 2.52
C PHE A 367 -1.15 12.63 2.33
N GLN A 368 -0.16 12.08 1.65
CA GLN A 368 0.01 10.66 1.37
C GLN A 368 0.08 9.79 2.65
N ASP A 369 0.73 10.28 3.71
CA ASP A 369 0.87 9.56 4.98
C ASP A 369 -0.18 10.03 6.01
N PRO A 370 -1.26 9.25 6.24
CA PRO A 370 -2.26 9.57 7.25
C PRO A 370 -1.72 9.43 8.67
N PHE A 371 -0.67 8.62 8.90
CA PHE A 371 -0.07 8.43 10.22
C PHE A 371 0.74 9.66 10.65
N GLY A 372 1.60 10.17 9.75
CA GLY A 372 2.42 11.36 10.02
C GLY A 372 1.64 12.66 10.00
N SER A 373 0.44 12.69 9.38
CA SER A 373 -0.37 13.90 9.24
C SER A 373 -1.28 14.21 10.43
N LEU A 374 -1.53 13.25 11.32
CA LEU A 374 -2.39 13.39 12.50
C LEU A 374 -1.57 13.43 13.78
N SER A 375 -1.82 14.42 14.64
CA SER A 375 -1.15 14.51 15.94
C SER A 375 -1.56 13.32 16.84
N PRO A 376 -0.62 12.49 17.31
CA PRO A 376 -0.96 11.36 18.18
C PRO A 376 -1.37 11.77 19.60
N ARG A 377 -1.20 13.05 19.94
CA ARG A 377 -1.50 13.63 21.27
C ARG A 377 -2.86 14.31 21.36
N MET A 378 -3.53 14.47 20.22
CA MET A 378 -4.85 15.11 20.12
C MET A 378 -5.92 14.05 19.86
N THR A 379 -7.12 14.27 20.40
CA THR A 379 -8.29 13.46 20.06
C THR A 379 -8.73 13.74 18.62
N VAL A 380 -9.49 12.82 18.03
CA VAL A 380 -10.03 12.98 16.67
C VAL A 380 -10.89 14.24 16.56
N GLY A 381 -11.71 14.53 17.57
CA GLY A 381 -12.51 15.74 17.61
C GLY A 381 -11.68 17.01 17.60
N GLU A 382 -10.58 17.07 18.38
CA GLU A 382 -9.65 18.21 18.42
C GLU A 382 -8.94 18.39 17.08
N ILE A 383 -8.48 17.31 16.45
CA ILE A 383 -7.81 17.35 15.13
C ILE A 383 -8.73 17.91 14.06
N ILE A 384 -9.99 17.47 14.00
CA ILE A 384 -10.95 17.94 13.00
C ILE A 384 -11.36 19.38 13.28
N ARG A 385 -11.50 19.75 14.56
CA ARG A 385 -11.91 21.09 15.00
C ARG A 385 -10.85 22.17 14.79
N GLU A 386 -9.55 21.83 14.80
CA GLU A 386 -8.43 22.77 14.79
C GLU A 386 -8.57 23.87 13.72
N GLY A 387 -8.96 23.50 12.50
CA GLY A 387 -9.20 24.46 11.42
C GLY A 387 -10.31 25.46 11.72
N LEU A 388 -11.38 25.04 12.42
CA LEU A 388 -12.46 25.95 12.84
C LEU A 388 -12.00 26.92 13.93
N ASP A 389 -11.17 26.48 14.86
CA ASP A 389 -10.65 27.34 15.92
C ASP A 389 -9.80 28.50 15.37
N ILE A 390 -9.02 28.20 14.31
CA ILE A 390 -8.16 29.19 13.66
C ILE A 390 -8.94 30.12 12.72
N HIS A 391 -9.79 29.55 11.85
CA HIS A 391 -10.39 30.29 10.73
C HIS A 391 -11.84 30.73 10.97
N LYS A 392 -12.51 30.19 11.98
CA LYS A 392 -13.90 30.56 12.38
C LYS A 392 -14.01 30.76 13.90
N PRO A 393 -13.21 31.68 14.49
CA PRO A 393 -13.21 31.90 15.93
C PRO A 393 -14.54 32.42 16.46
N GLN A 394 -15.39 33.00 15.59
CA GLN A 394 -16.71 33.54 15.94
C GLN A 394 -17.76 32.45 16.26
N LEU A 395 -17.53 31.17 15.87
CA LEU A 395 -18.44 30.10 16.18
C LEU A 395 -18.32 29.68 17.64
N SER A 396 -19.45 29.43 18.28
CA SER A 396 -19.51 28.83 19.62
C SER A 396 -18.96 27.42 19.66
N ASP A 397 -18.58 26.95 20.84
CA ASP A 397 -18.08 25.58 21.02
C ASP A 397 -19.10 24.50 20.59
N ASN A 398 -20.40 24.74 20.83
CA ASN A 398 -21.47 23.84 20.42
C ASN A 398 -21.61 23.77 18.90
N GLU A 399 -21.58 24.93 18.20
CA GLU A 399 -21.63 24.97 16.75
C GLU A 399 -20.41 24.25 16.12
N LYS A 400 -19.22 24.45 16.68
CA LYS A 400 -18.00 23.74 16.23
C LYS A 400 -18.12 22.24 16.45
N LEU A 401 -18.65 21.80 17.61
CA LEU A 401 -18.84 20.39 17.90
C LEU A 401 -19.84 19.72 16.93
N ASP A 402 -20.95 20.42 16.61
CA ASP A 402 -21.92 19.92 15.64
C ASP A 402 -21.31 19.79 14.23
N LEU A 403 -20.50 20.75 13.80
CA LEU A 403 -19.78 20.67 12.53
C LEU A 403 -18.77 19.52 12.50
N VAL A 404 -18.07 19.27 13.62
CA VAL A 404 -17.14 18.13 13.74
C VAL A 404 -17.89 16.81 13.59
N LYS A 405 -19.03 16.62 14.29
CA LYS A 405 -19.87 15.43 14.17
C LYS A 405 -20.36 15.21 12.74
N GLN A 406 -20.90 16.25 12.11
CA GLN A 406 -21.35 16.20 10.70
C GLN A 406 -20.21 15.84 9.76
N SER A 407 -19.02 16.41 9.98
CA SER A 407 -17.84 16.07 9.16
C SER A 407 -17.42 14.62 9.33
N MET A 408 -17.47 14.07 10.56
CA MET A 408 -17.21 12.64 10.82
C MET A 408 -18.23 11.74 10.11
N GLU A 409 -19.52 12.06 10.23
CA GLU A 409 -20.60 11.31 9.56
C GLU A 409 -20.43 11.32 8.03
N SER A 410 -20.08 12.47 7.45
CA SER A 410 -19.91 12.62 6.00
C SER A 410 -18.81 11.71 5.41
N VAL A 411 -17.83 11.33 6.23
CA VAL A 411 -16.76 10.39 5.85
C VAL A 411 -17.00 8.97 6.39
N GLY A 412 -18.19 8.69 6.95
CA GLY A 412 -18.56 7.37 7.46
C GLY A 412 -17.81 6.97 8.75
N LEU A 413 -17.46 7.94 9.59
CA LEU A 413 -16.96 7.73 10.95
C LEU A 413 -18.08 7.94 11.95
N ASP A 414 -18.08 7.13 13.01
CA ASP A 414 -19.02 7.26 14.12
C ASP A 414 -18.67 8.50 14.96
N PRO A 415 -19.61 9.48 15.11
CA PRO A 415 -19.40 10.67 15.92
C PRO A 415 -19.08 10.41 17.39
N ASP A 416 -19.55 9.29 17.95
CA ASP A 416 -19.26 8.93 19.34
C ASP A 416 -17.76 8.63 19.59
N HIS A 417 -17.01 8.45 18.51
CA HIS A 417 -15.58 8.24 18.58
C HIS A 417 -14.73 9.54 18.59
N LEU A 418 -15.33 10.71 18.67
CA LEU A 418 -14.63 12.01 18.62
C LEU A 418 -13.59 12.19 19.75
N TYR A 419 -13.76 11.51 20.89
CA TYR A 419 -12.83 11.56 22.04
C TYR A 419 -11.69 10.52 21.97
N LYS A 420 -11.69 9.63 20.96
CA LYS A 420 -10.63 8.65 20.76
C LYS A 420 -9.40 9.30 20.12
N TYR A 421 -8.25 8.67 20.31
CA TYR A 421 -6.99 9.09 19.71
C TYR A 421 -6.75 8.38 18.37
N PRO A 422 -5.95 8.98 17.44
CA PRO A 422 -5.69 8.38 16.14
C PRO A 422 -5.15 6.94 16.17
N HIS A 423 -4.37 6.57 17.19
CA HIS A 423 -3.81 5.22 17.32
C HIS A 423 -4.86 4.13 17.60
N GLU A 424 -6.07 4.50 18.00
CA GLU A 424 -7.19 3.58 18.22
C GLU A 424 -7.95 3.23 16.92
N PHE A 425 -7.55 3.84 15.79
CA PHE A 425 -8.21 3.68 14.48
C PHE A 425 -7.33 2.92 13.49
N SER A 426 -7.97 2.21 12.56
CA SER A 426 -7.29 1.59 11.41
C SER A 426 -6.70 2.64 10.47
N GLY A 427 -5.80 2.23 9.57
CA GLY A 427 -5.20 3.11 8.56
C GLY A 427 -6.25 3.82 7.72
N GLY A 428 -7.25 3.08 7.21
CA GLY A 428 -8.36 3.66 6.44
C GLY A 428 -9.22 4.63 7.24
N GLN A 429 -9.47 4.35 8.52
CA GLN A 429 -10.19 5.30 9.39
C GLN A 429 -9.39 6.57 9.67
N ARG A 430 -8.06 6.47 9.82
CA ARG A 430 -7.18 7.65 9.95
C ARG A 430 -7.19 8.51 8.70
N GLN A 431 -7.21 7.87 7.51
CA GLN A 431 -7.36 8.60 6.26
C GLN A 431 -8.69 9.38 6.20
N ARG A 432 -9.80 8.76 6.64
CA ARG A 432 -11.09 9.45 6.76
C ARG A 432 -11.06 10.62 7.74
N ILE A 433 -10.32 10.50 8.86
CA ILE A 433 -10.10 11.61 9.79
C ILE A 433 -9.35 12.76 9.09
N ALA A 434 -8.30 12.47 8.32
CA ALA A 434 -7.56 13.47 7.54
C ALA A 434 -8.45 14.15 6.48
N ILE A 435 -9.34 13.40 5.83
CA ILE A 435 -10.33 13.94 4.90
C ILE A 435 -11.31 14.85 5.65
N ALA A 436 -11.91 14.40 6.76
CA ALA A 436 -12.84 15.18 7.57
C ALA A 436 -12.24 16.52 8.04
N ARG A 437 -10.98 16.49 8.51
CA ARG A 437 -10.21 17.68 8.89
C ARG A 437 -10.09 18.69 7.75
N SER A 438 -9.85 18.20 6.52
CA SER A 438 -9.64 19.08 5.37
C SER A 438 -10.95 19.66 4.81
N ILE A 439 -12.05 18.87 4.79
CA ILE A 439 -13.32 19.31 4.19
C ILE A 439 -14.19 20.14 5.14
N ILE A 440 -13.96 20.10 6.46
CA ILE A 440 -14.78 20.86 7.44
C ILE A 440 -14.76 22.37 7.18
N LEU A 441 -13.69 22.90 6.60
CA LEU A 441 -13.55 24.30 6.22
C LEU A 441 -14.28 24.64 4.92
N LYS A 442 -14.77 23.64 4.18
CA LYS A 442 -15.38 23.78 2.84
C LYS A 442 -14.43 24.50 1.86
N PRO A 443 -13.23 23.96 1.60
CA PRO A 443 -12.23 24.60 0.76
C PRO A 443 -12.72 24.74 -0.68
N LYS A 444 -12.19 25.74 -1.40
CA LYS A 444 -12.44 25.94 -2.84
C LYS A 444 -11.50 25.12 -3.70
N LEU A 445 -10.33 24.78 -3.17
CA LEU A 445 -9.34 23.88 -3.81
C LEU A 445 -8.91 22.82 -2.80
N LEU A 446 -9.04 21.56 -3.17
CA LEU A 446 -8.54 20.43 -2.39
C LEU A 446 -7.47 19.71 -3.18
N ILE A 447 -6.27 19.62 -2.63
CA ILE A 447 -5.14 18.89 -3.19
C ILE A 447 -5.09 17.53 -2.52
N LEU A 448 -5.03 16.47 -3.33
CA LEU A 448 -4.99 15.08 -2.88
C LEU A 448 -3.65 14.48 -3.29
N ASP A 449 -2.77 14.22 -2.33
CA ASP A 449 -1.48 13.58 -2.55
C ASP A 449 -1.60 12.08 -2.22
N GLU A 450 -1.88 11.25 -3.23
CA GLU A 450 -2.12 9.81 -3.11
C GLU A 450 -3.11 9.43 -1.99
N PRO A 451 -4.31 10.02 -1.94
CA PRO A 451 -5.22 9.94 -0.79
C PRO A 451 -5.77 8.54 -0.53
N THR A 452 -5.62 7.63 -1.47
CA THR A 452 -6.18 6.27 -1.42
C THR A 452 -5.10 5.20 -1.23
N SER A 453 -3.84 5.57 -1.11
CA SER A 453 -2.72 4.62 -0.98
C SER A 453 -2.83 3.68 0.25
N ALA A 454 -3.53 4.13 1.30
CA ALA A 454 -3.80 3.37 2.52
C ALA A 454 -5.27 2.90 2.64
N LEU A 455 -6.08 3.08 1.59
CA LEU A 455 -7.49 2.71 1.58
C LEU A 455 -7.73 1.46 0.73
N ASP A 456 -8.61 0.60 1.21
CA ASP A 456 -9.18 -0.47 0.39
C ASP A 456 -10.09 0.12 -0.70
N LEU A 457 -10.16 -0.54 -1.86
CA LEU A 457 -11.00 -0.12 -2.99
C LEU A 457 -12.47 0.15 -2.61
N SER A 458 -13.00 -0.59 -1.64
CA SER A 458 -14.37 -0.39 -1.13
C SER A 458 -14.59 0.96 -0.43
N LEU A 459 -13.53 1.68 -0.08
CA LEU A 459 -13.56 2.96 0.63
C LEU A 459 -13.30 4.17 -0.29
N ILE A 460 -12.96 3.94 -1.55
CA ILE A 460 -12.67 5.02 -2.52
C ILE A 460 -13.92 5.84 -2.86
N HIS A 461 -15.11 5.26 -2.74
CA HIS A 461 -16.38 5.94 -3.06
C HIS A 461 -16.88 6.96 -2.03
N ILE A 462 -16.12 7.22 -0.99
CA ILE A 462 -16.45 8.25 0.01
C ILE A 462 -16.00 9.62 -0.45
#